data_b8b538aed1e6e55f7058c0b5d6041905
#
_entry.id   b8b538aed1e6e55f7058c0b5d6041905
#
_cell.length_a   1.000
_cell.length_b   1.000
_cell.length_c   1.000
_cell.angle_alpha   90.00
_cell.angle_beta   90.00
_cell.angle_gamma   90.00
#
_symmetry.space_group_name_H-M   'P 1'
#
loop_
_entity.id
_entity.type
_entity.pdbx_description
1 polymer ?
#
loop_
_entity_poly.entity_id
_entity_poly.type
_entity_poly.pdbx_seq_one_letter_code
_entity_poly.pdbx_strand_id
1 'polypeptide(L)'
;TLINEHCQDVWKVKPRQHWIRNEYGGRNLLQGHSNIVFSSGGFDGWSSGGIATNVTKHDLSAIMIRRGGHHLDLMFSHPNDPQEVVEARKFEMNAVKRWIEEFQGRTKAMSWGDL
;
A
#
# COMPACT_ATOMS: atom_id res chain seq x y z
N THR A 1 16.48 -21.67 -14.10
CA THR A 1 15.02 -21.86 -14.14
C THR A 1 14.50 -21.39 -15.49
N LEU A 2 13.39 -21.94 -15.97
CA LEU A 2 12.73 -21.56 -17.23
C LEU A 2 12.60 -20.04 -17.41
N ILE A 3 12.28 -19.32 -16.36
CA ILE A 3 12.20 -17.85 -16.39
C ILE A 3 13.57 -17.20 -16.64
N ASN A 4 14.63 -17.70 -16.00
CA ASN A 4 15.98 -17.15 -16.19
C ASN A 4 16.50 -17.38 -17.59
N GLU A 5 16.27 -18.58 -18.12
CA GLU A 5 16.63 -18.96 -19.48
C GLU A 5 15.85 -18.11 -20.49
N HIS A 6 14.55 -17.97 -20.32
CA HIS A 6 13.72 -17.09 -21.14
C HIS A 6 14.20 -15.64 -21.12
N CYS A 7 14.46 -15.07 -19.95
CA CYS A 7 14.96 -13.70 -19.84
C CYS A 7 16.31 -13.51 -20.55
N GLN A 8 17.18 -14.50 -20.46
CA GLN A 8 18.49 -14.43 -21.10
C GLN A 8 18.39 -14.63 -22.62
N ASP A 9 17.55 -15.56 -23.07
CA ASP A 9 17.44 -15.90 -24.50
C ASP A 9 16.67 -14.84 -25.28
N VAL A 10 15.56 -14.34 -24.72
CA VAL A 10 14.70 -13.37 -25.40
C VAL A 10 15.18 -11.94 -25.18
N TRP A 11 15.44 -11.55 -23.92
CA TRP A 11 15.71 -10.17 -23.55
C TRP A 11 17.19 -9.85 -23.35
N LYS A 12 18.06 -10.88 -23.44
CA LYS A 12 19.51 -10.78 -23.19
C LYS A 12 19.86 -10.18 -21.83
N VAL A 13 18.98 -10.40 -20.84
CA VAL A 13 19.10 -9.89 -19.48
C VAL A 13 19.31 -11.05 -18.51
N LYS A 14 20.31 -10.94 -17.64
CA LYS A 14 20.48 -11.86 -16.51
C LYS A 14 19.61 -11.42 -15.34
N PRO A 15 18.57 -12.18 -14.95
CA PRO A 15 17.67 -11.81 -13.86
C PRO A 15 18.41 -11.74 -12.53
N ARG A 16 18.06 -10.73 -11.74
CA ARG A 16 18.51 -10.58 -10.35
C ARG A 16 17.44 -11.08 -9.41
N GLN A 17 17.36 -12.39 -9.18
CA GLN A 17 16.26 -13.09 -8.49
C GLN A 17 15.90 -12.55 -7.11
N HIS A 18 16.84 -11.95 -6.40
CA HIS A 18 16.62 -11.45 -5.03
C HIS A 18 16.63 -9.93 -4.93
N TRP A 19 16.77 -9.23 -6.06
CA TRP A 19 16.95 -7.79 -6.05
C TRP A 19 15.77 -7.06 -5.41
N ILE A 20 14.52 -7.34 -5.84
CA ILE A 20 13.32 -6.71 -5.28
C ILE A 20 13.23 -6.97 -3.78
N ARG A 21 13.48 -8.21 -3.35
CA ARG A 21 13.43 -8.55 -1.93
C ARG A 21 14.49 -7.80 -1.12
N ASN A 22 15.69 -7.69 -1.63
CA ASN A 22 16.78 -7.01 -0.94
C ASN A 22 16.59 -5.49 -0.93
N GLU A 23 16.10 -4.93 -2.03
CA GLU A 23 15.91 -3.49 -2.19
C GLU A 23 14.73 -2.99 -1.34
N TYR A 24 13.62 -3.74 -1.33
CA TYR A 24 12.37 -3.33 -0.67
C TYR A 24 12.09 -4.10 0.63
N GLY A 25 13.06 -4.82 1.17
CA GLY A 25 12.95 -5.48 2.48
C GLY A 25 12.16 -6.79 2.50
N GLY A 26 11.54 -7.21 1.41
CA GLY A 26 10.79 -8.46 1.30
C GLY A 26 9.73 -8.62 2.39
N ARG A 27 9.82 -9.70 3.20
CA ARG A 27 8.90 -9.93 4.32
C ARG A 27 9.06 -8.92 5.47
N ASN A 28 10.17 -8.20 5.51
CA ASN A 28 10.46 -7.16 6.49
C ASN A 28 10.08 -5.76 5.98
N LEU A 29 9.46 -5.66 4.80
CA LEU A 29 9.01 -4.41 4.18
C LEU A 29 8.26 -3.50 5.16
N LEU A 30 7.46 -4.10 6.05
CA LEU A 30 6.65 -3.37 7.01
C LEU A 30 7.44 -2.87 8.23
N GLN A 31 8.71 -3.28 8.38
CA GLN A 31 9.57 -2.81 9.45
C GLN A 31 10.23 -1.49 9.05
N GLY A 32 10.06 -0.46 9.85
CA GLY A 32 10.64 0.86 9.61
C GLY A 32 9.82 1.78 8.70
N HIS A 33 8.64 1.34 8.26
CA HIS A 33 7.68 2.18 7.54
C HIS A 33 6.44 2.44 8.40
N SER A 34 5.76 3.55 8.16
CA SER A 34 4.53 3.92 8.84
C SER A 34 3.61 4.71 7.91
N ASN A 35 2.36 4.88 8.31
CA ASN A 35 1.39 5.72 7.61
C ASN A 35 1.15 5.24 6.17
N ILE A 36 0.85 3.96 6.01
CA ILE A 36 0.51 3.38 4.71
C ILE A 36 -0.83 2.64 4.82
N VAL A 37 -1.71 2.88 3.87
CA VAL A 37 -2.89 2.05 3.63
C VAL A 37 -2.63 1.20 2.38
N PHE A 38 -2.75 -0.10 2.53
CA PHE A 38 -2.71 -1.06 1.43
C PHE A 38 -4.13 -1.43 1.05
N SER A 39 -4.59 -1.01 -0.12
CA SER A 39 -5.88 -1.40 -0.67
C SER A 39 -5.72 -2.46 -1.76
N SER A 40 -6.64 -3.40 -1.82
CA SER A 40 -6.63 -4.46 -2.82
C SER A 40 -8.05 -4.78 -3.26
N GLY A 41 -8.26 -4.94 -4.57
CA GLY A 41 -9.53 -5.35 -5.14
C GLY A 41 -9.68 -6.87 -5.20
N GLY A 42 -10.84 -7.40 -4.83
CA GLY A 42 -11.12 -8.83 -4.88
C GLY A 42 -11.19 -9.40 -6.30
N PHE A 43 -11.45 -8.55 -7.29
CA PHE A 43 -11.43 -8.90 -8.71
C PHE A 43 -10.10 -8.55 -9.40
N ASP A 44 -9.11 -8.11 -8.63
CA ASP A 44 -7.78 -7.79 -9.12
C ASP A 44 -6.82 -8.97 -8.94
N GLY A 45 -6.29 -9.50 -10.02
CA GLY A 45 -5.30 -10.59 -9.98
C GLY A 45 -4.00 -10.22 -9.24
N TRP A 46 -3.66 -8.94 -9.14
CA TRP A 46 -2.49 -8.45 -8.40
C TRP A 46 -2.67 -8.49 -6.88
N SER A 47 -3.89 -8.60 -6.40
CA SER A 47 -4.20 -8.67 -4.96
C SER A 47 -3.48 -9.81 -4.23
N SER A 48 -3.15 -10.90 -4.96
CA SER A 48 -2.40 -12.03 -4.41
C SER A 48 -0.97 -11.69 -3.98
N GLY A 49 -0.40 -10.63 -4.53
CA GLY A 49 0.92 -10.10 -4.16
C GLY A 49 0.89 -8.94 -3.17
N GLY A 50 -0.31 -8.52 -2.75
CA GLY A 50 -0.53 -7.39 -1.86
C GLY A 50 -0.35 -7.73 -0.37
N ILE A 51 -0.44 -6.69 0.46
CA ILE A 51 -0.48 -6.80 1.92
C ILE A 51 -1.95 -6.91 2.34
N ALA A 52 -2.33 -8.03 2.95
CA ALA A 52 -3.73 -8.33 3.30
C ALA A 52 -4.04 -8.20 4.80
N THR A 53 -3.05 -7.92 5.64
CA THR A 53 -3.21 -7.86 7.10
C THR A 53 -2.67 -6.57 7.67
N ASN A 54 -3.40 -6.02 8.66
CA ASN A 54 -2.98 -4.84 9.37
C ASN A 54 -1.71 -5.10 10.19
N VAL A 55 -0.81 -4.11 10.23
CA VAL A 55 0.32 -4.07 11.15
C VAL A 55 0.15 -2.85 12.05
N THR A 56 -0.49 -3.07 13.20
CA THR A 56 -0.90 -1.99 14.12
C THR A 56 0.28 -1.21 14.72
N LYS A 57 1.43 -1.83 14.81
CA LYS A 57 2.63 -1.23 15.45
C LYS A 57 3.13 0.03 14.74
N HIS A 58 2.86 0.19 13.44
CA HIS A 58 3.40 1.28 12.62
C HIS A 58 2.32 2.05 11.85
N ASP A 59 1.06 1.93 12.25
CA ASP A 59 -0.08 2.49 11.52
C ASP A 59 -0.09 2.05 10.04
N LEU A 60 0.11 0.76 9.84
CA LEU A 60 -0.01 0.11 8.54
C LEU A 60 -1.33 -0.62 8.49
N SER A 61 -2.20 -0.19 7.62
CA SER A 61 -3.55 -0.74 7.47
C SER A 61 -3.71 -1.44 6.12
N ALA A 62 -4.49 -2.51 6.09
CA ALA A 62 -4.84 -3.21 4.86
C ALA A 62 -6.36 -3.32 4.72
N ILE A 63 -6.87 -3.06 3.54
CA ILE A 63 -8.29 -3.21 3.23
C ILE A 63 -8.49 -4.01 1.95
N MET A 64 -9.39 -5.00 2.02
CA MET A 64 -9.80 -5.77 0.86
C MET A 64 -11.19 -5.33 0.41
N ILE A 65 -11.29 -4.83 -0.79
CA ILE A 65 -12.53 -4.41 -1.44
C ILE A 65 -13.04 -5.56 -2.28
N ARG A 66 -13.89 -6.41 -1.70
CA ARG A 66 -14.28 -7.71 -2.31
C ARG A 66 -14.80 -7.58 -3.74
N ARG A 67 -15.60 -6.56 -4.03
CA ARG A 67 -16.15 -6.27 -5.36
C ARG A 67 -15.41 -5.14 -6.08
N GLY A 68 -14.19 -4.84 -5.67
CA GLY A 68 -13.32 -3.87 -6.30
C GLY A 68 -12.52 -4.51 -7.43
N GLY A 69 -12.35 -3.78 -8.53
CA GLY A 69 -11.35 -4.05 -9.55
C GLY A 69 -10.00 -3.43 -9.19
N HIS A 70 -9.09 -3.42 -10.14
CA HIS A 70 -7.76 -2.83 -9.98
C HIS A 70 -7.87 -1.33 -9.67
N HIS A 71 -7.38 -0.91 -8.51
CA HIS A 71 -7.39 0.47 -7.95
C HIS A 71 -8.72 1.25 -8.13
N LEU A 72 -9.87 0.57 -8.04
CA LEU A 72 -11.19 1.21 -8.20
C LEU A 72 -11.48 2.27 -7.12
N ASP A 73 -10.95 2.09 -5.93
CA ASP A 73 -10.96 3.04 -4.81
C ASP A 73 -10.27 4.37 -5.13
N LEU A 74 -9.20 4.34 -5.95
CA LEU A 74 -8.44 5.53 -6.36
C LEU A 74 -9.00 6.23 -7.62
N MET A 75 -10.01 5.64 -8.25
CA MET A 75 -10.70 6.25 -9.38
C MET A 75 -11.66 7.37 -8.93
N PHE A 76 -12.11 8.20 -9.87
CA PHE A 76 -13.17 9.16 -9.60
C PHE A 76 -14.43 8.46 -9.10
N SER A 77 -15.12 9.06 -8.13
CA SER A 77 -16.36 8.51 -7.59
C SER A 77 -17.46 8.46 -8.65
N HIS A 78 -18.23 7.39 -8.64
CA HIS A 78 -19.36 7.19 -9.54
C HIS A 78 -20.63 6.83 -8.72
N PRO A 79 -21.84 7.27 -9.14
CA PRO A 79 -23.08 6.92 -8.43
C PRO A 79 -23.35 5.43 -8.27
N ASN A 80 -22.81 4.61 -9.18
CA ASN A 80 -22.96 3.16 -9.19
C ASN A 80 -21.78 2.42 -8.52
N ASP A 81 -20.89 3.13 -7.83
CA ASP A 81 -19.79 2.46 -7.12
C ASP A 81 -20.36 1.49 -6.07
N PRO A 82 -19.77 0.30 -5.94
CA PRO A 82 -20.10 -0.60 -4.85
C PRO A 82 -19.90 0.08 -3.49
N GLN A 83 -20.78 -0.21 -2.53
CA GLN A 83 -20.69 0.36 -1.18
C GLN A 83 -19.32 0.14 -0.54
N GLU A 84 -18.72 -1.02 -0.76
CA GLU A 84 -17.38 -1.36 -0.27
C GLU A 84 -16.29 -0.40 -0.79
N VAL A 85 -16.42 0.10 -2.03
CA VAL A 85 -15.49 1.09 -2.60
C VAL A 85 -15.67 2.45 -1.91
N VAL A 86 -16.92 2.85 -1.67
CA VAL A 86 -17.23 4.09 -0.95
C VAL A 86 -16.67 4.06 0.47
N GLU A 87 -16.78 2.92 1.14
CA GLU A 87 -16.27 2.71 2.50
C GLU A 87 -14.74 2.71 2.52
N ALA A 88 -14.09 2.08 1.53
CA ALA A 88 -12.64 2.09 1.38
C ALA A 88 -12.10 3.51 1.25
N ARG A 89 -12.67 4.33 0.36
CA ARG A 89 -12.29 5.74 0.20
C ARG A 89 -12.44 6.55 1.49
N LYS A 90 -13.51 6.30 2.26
CA LYS A 90 -13.68 6.95 3.57
C LYS A 90 -12.59 6.54 4.56
N PHE A 91 -12.27 5.25 4.59
CA PHE A 91 -11.21 4.72 5.45
C PHE A 91 -9.85 5.35 5.11
N GLU A 92 -9.48 5.36 3.85
CA GLU A 92 -8.24 5.97 3.33
C GLU A 92 -8.15 7.46 3.65
N MET A 93 -9.22 8.19 3.37
CA MET A 93 -9.29 9.62 3.67
C MET A 93 -9.17 9.91 5.17
N ASN A 94 -9.77 9.09 6.02
CA ASN A 94 -9.66 9.25 7.47
C ASN A 94 -8.24 8.96 7.97
N ALA A 95 -7.55 7.97 7.38
CA ALA A 95 -6.15 7.71 7.69
C ALA A 95 -5.27 8.92 7.33
N VAL A 96 -5.42 9.46 6.13
CA VAL A 96 -4.66 10.63 5.67
C VAL A 96 -4.93 11.85 6.57
N LYS A 97 -6.19 12.13 6.91
CA LYS A 97 -6.54 13.25 7.82
C LYS A 97 -5.86 13.10 9.17
N ARG A 98 -5.92 11.91 9.77
CA ARG A 98 -5.27 11.63 11.05
C ARG A 98 -3.77 11.89 10.98
N TRP A 99 -3.09 11.40 9.94
CA TRP A 99 -1.64 11.61 9.78
C TRP A 99 -1.27 13.09 9.63
N ILE A 100 -2.10 13.87 8.92
CA ILE A 100 -1.91 15.32 8.81
C ILE A 100 -2.06 15.99 10.18
N GLU A 101 -3.10 15.65 10.93
CA GLU A 101 -3.34 16.19 12.28
C GLU A 101 -2.21 15.84 13.25
N GLU A 102 -1.72 14.61 13.23
CA GLU A 102 -0.58 14.17 14.03
C GLU A 102 0.70 14.92 13.68
N PHE A 103 0.96 15.12 12.39
CA PHE A 103 2.12 15.88 11.92
C PHE A 103 2.03 17.34 12.38
N GLN A 104 0.90 17.98 12.21
CA GLN A 104 0.67 19.37 12.64
C GLN A 104 0.75 19.52 14.16
N GLY A 105 0.25 18.56 14.90
CA GLY A 105 0.35 18.52 16.37
C GLY A 105 1.81 18.43 16.85
N ARG A 106 2.61 17.57 16.22
CA ARG A 106 4.04 17.44 16.50
C ARG A 106 4.82 18.73 16.19
N THR A 107 4.54 19.34 15.04
CA THR A 107 5.22 20.59 14.63
C THR A 107 4.92 21.73 15.61
N LYS A 108 3.69 21.84 16.10
CA LYS A 108 3.32 22.82 17.13
C LYS A 108 4.03 22.56 18.46
N ALA A 109 4.11 21.30 18.88
CA ALA A 109 4.78 20.93 20.12
C ALA A 109 6.29 21.23 20.09
N MET A 110 6.96 21.01 18.96
CA MET A 110 8.38 21.33 18.78
C MET A 110 8.64 22.84 18.79
N SER A 111 7.76 23.64 18.19
CA SER A 111 7.91 25.11 18.17
C SER A 111 7.77 25.80 19.54
N TRP A 112 7.19 25.14 20.54
CA TRP A 112 7.03 25.64 21.90
C TRP A 112 8.12 25.12 22.88
N GLY A 113 8.90 24.12 22.47
CA GLY A 113 9.94 23.51 23.30
C GLY A 113 11.35 24.02 23.05
N ASP A 114 11.57 24.76 21.96
CA ASP A 114 12.87 25.27 21.53
C ASP A 114 13.07 26.78 21.85
N LEU A 115 12.20 27.39 22.69
CA LEU A 115 12.30 28.75 23.22
C LEU A 115 12.58 28.70 24.72
#